data_6bdbc275c749d74c7e32906857fff488
#
_entry.id   6bdbc275c749d74c7e32906857fff488
#
_cell.length_a   1.000
_cell.length_b   1.000
_cell.length_c   1.000
_cell.angle_alpha   90.00
_cell.angle_beta   90.00
_cell.angle_gamma   90.00
#
_symmetry.space_group_name_H-M   'P 1'
#
loop_
_entity.id
_entity.type
_entity.pdbx_description
1 polymer ?
#
loop_
_entity_poly.entity_id
_entity_poly.type
_entity_poly.pdbx_seq_one_letter_code
_entity_poly.pdbx_strand_id
1 'polypeptide(L)'
;MPRWYAAEVGEHHNSRRQAYSKYPQMLTHLHIQNFKAWQDTGAIRLAPLTVIFGANSAGKSSLGHLLLALQQTARSTDRRRVLHLGDASSPIDLGSFVDCVHGHDLRRALSFELGWKLSKALEVRDPLRPEGRYQGNHMQLAVALMANHSTGQPEVQALRYALSATGGEVLDVSLARNDNGLFDLASQAYGFQLAQGRQWPLEAPEKFYRVSDTSMARYGNAGFLADFALATEAMLESLSYLGPLRSRPRRLYSWSGDTPASVGPMGEDAVAAILAAQSEGRRLSRGPAQPEQGFAEFIASWLKELGMIHDFSVRPLAAGRKEYEVLIRTHAQAPEVTITDVGFGVSQVLPALVQAFYCPAHATVWLEQPEVHLHPQVQAELADVLISATQAREQGQPRDVQLIVESHSEHFLNRLQRRVAEGKVRAEDVAVYFCRRAGQASELDALRLNTFGEIENWPENFFGDEMADIAGRTLAAIQRKKRAADSTERHESGD
;
A
#
# COMPACT_ATOMS: atom_id res chain seq x y z
N MET A 1 21.91 13.77 -31.12
CA MET A 1 20.67 13.02 -31.04
C MET A 1 19.49 13.94 -31.26
N PRO A 2 18.52 13.59 -32.08
CA PRO A 2 17.48 14.54 -32.50
C PRO A 2 16.44 14.80 -31.40
N ARG A 3 16.01 16.03 -31.26
CA ARG A 3 15.05 16.58 -30.30
C ARG A 3 13.67 15.91 -30.24
N TRP A 4 13.27 15.11 -31.20
CA TRP A 4 11.95 14.47 -31.23
C TRP A 4 11.88 13.14 -30.46
N TYR A 5 12.99 12.50 -30.15
CA TYR A 5 12.95 11.29 -29.33
C TYR A 5 12.60 11.53 -27.83
N ALA A 6 12.90 12.73 -27.34
CA ALA A 6 12.55 13.14 -25.99
C ALA A 6 11.07 13.58 -25.84
N ALA A 7 10.47 14.07 -26.92
CA ALA A 7 9.08 14.51 -26.96
C ALA A 7 8.11 13.31 -26.96
N GLU A 8 8.39 12.28 -27.76
CA GLU A 8 7.51 11.08 -27.83
C GLU A 8 7.45 10.28 -26.54
N VAL A 9 8.56 10.17 -25.81
CA VAL A 9 8.57 9.48 -24.50
C VAL A 9 7.81 10.28 -23.45
N GLY A 10 7.90 11.61 -23.47
CA GLY A 10 7.16 12.52 -22.59
C GLY A 10 5.66 12.55 -22.87
N GLU A 11 5.25 12.54 -24.12
CA GLU A 11 3.84 12.53 -24.52
C GLU A 11 3.16 11.19 -24.22
N HIS A 12 3.85 10.06 -24.40
CA HIS A 12 3.33 8.74 -24.00
C HIS A 12 3.18 8.58 -22.48
N HIS A 13 4.06 9.18 -21.68
CA HIS A 13 3.92 9.18 -20.22
C HIS A 13 2.79 10.10 -19.76
N ASN A 14 2.62 11.25 -20.38
CA ASN A 14 1.57 12.21 -20.06
C ASN A 14 0.19 11.75 -20.53
N SER A 15 0.09 11.11 -21.70
CA SER A 15 -1.16 10.53 -22.20
C SER A 15 -1.62 9.32 -21.38
N ARG A 16 -0.69 8.50 -20.88
CA ARG A 16 -1.03 7.43 -19.91
C ARG A 16 -1.50 7.99 -18.57
N ARG A 17 -0.82 9.01 -18.00
CA ARG A 17 -1.30 9.68 -16.78
C ARG A 17 -2.69 10.31 -16.95
N GLN A 18 -3.02 10.90 -18.09
CA GLN A 18 -4.35 11.44 -18.37
C GLN A 18 -5.40 10.34 -18.57
N ALA A 19 -5.04 9.19 -19.15
CA ALA A 19 -5.94 8.05 -19.27
C ALA A 19 -6.24 7.39 -17.90
N TYR A 20 -5.24 7.28 -17.01
CA TYR A 20 -5.41 6.74 -15.65
C TYR A 20 -6.14 7.71 -14.70
N SER A 21 -6.06 9.03 -14.90
CA SER A 21 -6.83 10.04 -14.17
C SER A 21 -8.36 9.92 -14.36
N LYS A 22 -8.81 9.08 -15.27
CA LYS A 22 -10.24 8.91 -15.57
C LYS A 22 -11.00 8.12 -14.50
N TYR A 23 -10.30 7.30 -13.68
CA TYR A 23 -10.90 6.41 -12.69
C TYR A 23 -10.08 6.41 -11.39
N PRO A 24 -10.15 7.47 -10.55
CA PRO A 24 -9.54 7.42 -9.23
C PRO A 24 -10.16 6.27 -8.44
N GLN A 25 -9.34 5.49 -7.74
CA GLN A 25 -9.73 4.18 -7.23
C GLN A 25 -9.21 3.98 -5.80
N MET A 26 -10.04 3.44 -4.94
CA MET A 26 -9.69 3.08 -3.57
C MET A 26 -9.90 1.59 -3.39
N LEU A 27 -8.90 0.87 -2.89
CA LEU A 27 -9.04 -0.53 -2.52
C LEU A 27 -10.04 -0.67 -1.38
N THR A 28 -10.97 -1.62 -1.48
CA THR A 28 -11.99 -1.87 -0.46
C THR A 28 -11.74 -3.17 0.30
N HIS A 29 -11.21 -4.17 -0.38
CA HIS A 29 -10.82 -5.41 0.28
C HIS A 29 -9.70 -6.14 -0.46
N LEU A 30 -9.04 -7.03 0.29
CA LEU A 30 -8.01 -7.95 -0.16
C LEU A 30 -8.27 -9.31 0.49
N HIS A 31 -8.20 -10.39 -0.26
CA HIS A 31 -8.21 -11.74 0.26
C HIS A 31 -7.10 -12.54 -0.42
N ILE A 32 -6.32 -13.30 0.35
CA ILE A 32 -5.16 -14.03 -0.17
C ILE A 32 -5.19 -15.45 0.39
N GLN A 33 -4.97 -16.44 -0.48
CA GLN A 33 -4.88 -17.85 -0.11
C GLN A 33 -3.61 -18.48 -0.68
N ASN A 34 -2.97 -19.33 0.10
CA ASN A 34 -1.77 -20.09 -0.25
C ASN A 34 -0.60 -19.22 -0.74
N PHE A 35 -0.33 -18.11 -0.07
CA PHE A 35 0.77 -17.21 -0.42
C PHE A 35 1.73 -17.02 0.75
N LYS A 36 2.98 -17.39 0.59
CA LYS A 36 4.06 -17.27 1.58
C LYS A 36 3.63 -17.81 2.96
N ALA A 37 3.55 -16.96 3.98
CA ALA A 37 3.13 -17.35 5.33
C ALA A 37 1.61 -17.57 5.46
N TRP A 38 0.82 -17.16 4.48
CA TRP A 38 -0.63 -17.18 4.51
C TRP A 38 -1.20 -18.44 3.88
N GLN A 39 -1.88 -19.25 4.68
CA GLN A 39 -2.76 -20.28 4.15
C GLN A 39 -4.08 -19.65 3.67
N ASP A 40 -4.65 -18.77 4.48
CA ASP A 40 -5.84 -17.98 4.18
C ASP A 40 -5.85 -16.74 5.09
N THR A 41 -5.97 -15.54 4.50
CA THR A 41 -6.07 -14.29 5.27
C THR A 41 -7.50 -14.00 5.74
N GLY A 42 -8.49 -14.68 5.16
CA GLY A 42 -9.85 -14.16 5.16
C GLY A 42 -9.97 -12.84 4.39
N ALA A 43 -11.16 -12.27 4.35
CA ALA A 43 -11.41 -10.99 3.71
C ALA A 43 -10.89 -9.84 4.58
N ILE A 44 -9.89 -9.12 4.10
CA ILE A 44 -9.29 -7.94 4.74
C ILE A 44 -10.01 -6.70 4.22
N ARG A 45 -10.77 -6.01 5.07
CA ARG A 45 -11.36 -4.70 4.74
C ARG A 45 -10.26 -3.64 4.73
N LEU A 46 -10.18 -2.87 3.67
CA LEU A 46 -9.26 -1.75 3.54
C LEU A 46 -10.03 -0.43 3.69
N ALA A 47 -9.66 0.34 4.72
CA ALA A 47 -10.22 1.65 5.04
C ALA A 47 -9.32 2.78 4.51
N PRO A 48 -9.73 4.05 4.56
CA PRO A 48 -8.86 5.18 4.28
C PRO A 48 -7.53 5.13 5.04
N LEU A 49 -7.55 4.70 6.31
CA LEU A 49 -6.35 4.37 7.08
C LEU A 49 -6.46 2.91 7.57
N THR A 50 -5.62 2.05 7.04
CA THR A 50 -5.51 0.65 7.47
C THR A 50 -4.16 0.45 8.14
N VAL A 51 -4.14 -0.10 9.36
CA VAL A 51 -2.90 -0.35 10.10
C VAL A 51 -2.79 -1.83 10.44
N ILE A 52 -1.65 -2.42 10.12
CA ILE A 52 -1.35 -3.83 10.33
C ILE A 52 -0.24 -3.95 11.37
N PHE A 53 -0.58 -4.39 12.56
CA PHE A 53 0.35 -4.67 13.64
C PHE A 53 0.75 -6.15 13.67
N GLY A 54 1.76 -6.50 14.43
CA GLY A 54 2.15 -7.89 14.68
C GLY A 54 3.66 -8.06 14.81
N ALA A 55 4.08 -9.22 15.27
CA ALA A 55 5.49 -9.57 15.48
C ALA A 55 6.30 -9.57 14.17
N ASN A 56 7.62 -9.52 14.29
CA ASN A 56 8.53 -9.73 13.16
C ASN A 56 8.28 -11.12 12.55
N SER A 57 8.39 -11.20 11.23
CA SER A 57 8.18 -12.46 10.48
C SER A 57 6.76 -13.07 10.60
N ALA A 58 5.78 -12.32 11.10
CA ALA A 58 4.38 -12.74 11.13
C ALA A 58 3.67 -12.67 9.76
N GLY A 59 4.36 -12.25 8.69
CA GLY A 59 3.81 -12.23 7.33
C GLY A 59 3.19 -10.89 6.89
N LYS A 60 3.26 -9.82 7.69
CA LYS A 60 2.67 -8.51 7.35
C LYS A 60 3.07 -8.02 5.96
N SER A 61 4.37 -7.87 5.72
CA SER A 61 4.89 -7.31 4.45
C SER A 61 4.55 -8.17 3.24
N SER A 62 4.29 -9.48 3.41
CA SER A 62 3.89 -10.32 2.28
C SER A 62 2.51 -9.93 1.71
N LEU A 63 1.63 -9.30 2.49
CA LEU A 63 0.36 -8.76 1.99
C LEU A 63 0.62 -7.65 0.95
N GLY A 64 1.49 -6.69 1.28
CA GLY A 64 1.91 -5.63 0.37
C GLY A 64 2.74 -6.15 -0.80
N HIS A 65 3.61 -7.12 -0.56
CA HIS A 65 4.44 -7.72 -1.62
C HIS A 65 3.60 -8.38 -2.72
N LEU A 66 2.44 -8.97 -2.39
CA LEU A 66 1.55 -9.47 -3.44
C LEU A 66 1.05 -8.31 -4.32
N LEU A 67 0.55 -7.22 -3.73
CA LEU A 67 0.08 -6.06 -4.49
C LEU A 67 1.17 -5.47 -5.37
N LEU A 68 2.41 -5.42 -4.87
CA LEU A 68 3.58 -4.96 -5.66
C LEU A 68 3.92 -5.93 -6.79
N ALA A 69 3.83 -7.25 -6.59
CA ALA A 69 4.01 -8.23 -7.65
C ALA A 69 2.96 -8.08 -8.75
N LEU A 70 1.71 -7.81 -8.38
CA LEU A 70 0.64 -7.51 -9.32
C LEU A 70 0.91 -6.21 -10.09
N GLN A 71 1.34 -5.14 -9.40
CA GLN A 71 1.69 -3.86 -10.02
C GLN A 71 2.86 -4.00 -11.00
N GLN A 72 3.97 -4.64 -10.59
CA GLN A 72 5.11 -4.82 -11.49
C GLN A 72 4.77 -5.75 -12.67
N THR A 73 3.82 -6.69 -12.51
CA THR A 73 3.26 -7.48 -13.61
C THR A 73 2.49 -6.60 -14.58
N ALA A 74 1.63 -5.71 -14.08
CA ALA A 74 0.87 -4.77 -14.92
C ALA A 74 1.80 -3.86 -15.73
N ARG A 75 2.90 -3.39 -15.12
CA ARG A 75 3.93 -2.53 -15.74
C ARG A 75 4.85 -3.27 -16.72
N SER A 76 4.95 -4.60 -16.61
CA SER A 76 5.82 -5.39 -17.49
C SER A 76 5.42 -5.24 -18.96
N THR A 77 6.39 -5.08 -19.84
CA THR A 77 6.19 -5.07 -21.31
C THR A 77 5.89 -6.46 -21.86
N ASP A 78 6.27 -7.51 -21.14
CA ASP A 78 5.98 -8.88 -21.53
C ASP A 78 4.51 -9.23 -21.23
N ARG A 79 3.69 -9.26 -22.26
CA ARG A 79 2.26 -9.57 -22.17
C ARG A 79 1.97 -11.01 -21.76
N ARG A 80 2.89 -11.94 -22.01
CA ARG A 80 2.70 -13.39 -21.72
C ARG A 80 3.06 -13.74 -20.28
N ARG A 81 3.79 -12.88 -19.59
CA ARG A 81 4.18 -13.10 -18.19
C ARG A 81 2.97 -12.99 -17.28
N VAL A 82 2.52 -14.12 -16.76
CA VAL A 82 1.33 -14.21 -15.88
C VAL A 82 1.55 -13.43 -14.60
N LEU A 83 2.71 -13.61 -13.93
CA LEU A 83 3.08 -12.91 -12.72
C LEU A 83 4.57 -12.56 -12.74
N HIS A 84 4.91 -11.29 -12.52
CA HIS A 84 6.29 -10.82 -12.42
C HIS A 84 6.72 -10.89 -10.95
N LEU A 85 7.50 -11.90 -10.60
CA LEU A 85 7.92 -12.15 -9.21
C LEU A 85 9.07 -11.25 -8.76
N GLY A 86 9.69 -10.54 -9.66
CA GLY A 86 10.77 -9.59 -9.39
C GLY A 86 12.06 -9.96 -10.12
N ASP A 87 12.97 -9.00 -10.11
CA ASP A 87 14.36 -9.08 -10.57
C ASP A 87 15.18 -7.99 -9.87
N ALA A 88 16.46 -7.87 -10.20
CA ALA A 88 17.36 -6.90 -9.57
C ALA A 88 16.93 -5.42 -9.73
N SER A 89 16.05 -5.10 -10.68
CA SER A 89 15.56 -3.76 -10.95
C SER A 89 14.13 -3.51 -10.39
N SER A 90 13.51 -4.54 -9.88
CA SER A 90 12.13 -4.51 -9.39
C SER A 90 12.05 -3.96 -7.97
N PRO A 91 10.94 -3.30 -7.57
CA PRO A 91 10.71 -2.85 -6.19
C PRO A 91 10.78 -3.98 -5.18
N ILE A 92 10.38 -5.19 -5.57
CA ILE A 92 10.46 -6.41 -4.77
C ILE A 92 10.94 -7.57 -5.63
N ASP A 93 11.60 -8.54 -4.98
CA ASP A 93 11.97 -9.83 -5.55
C ASP A 93 11.40 -10.94 -4.63
N LEU A 94 10.50 -11.75 -5.18
CA LEU A 94 9.83 -12.84 -4.46
C LEU A 94 10.49 -14.20 -4.70
N GLY A 95 11.51 -14.26 -5.55
CA GLY A 95 12.13 -15.48 -6.00
C GLY A 95 11.32 -16.22 -7.08
N SER A 96 11.24 -17.53 -6.99
CA SER A 96 10.47 -18.38 -7.91
C SER A 96 9.01 -18.53 -7.45
N PHE A 97 8.15 -19.08 -8.31
CA PHE A 97 6.75 -19.31 -7.95
C PHE A 97 6.59 -20.27 -6.76
N VAL A 98 7.48 -21.28 -6.62
CA VAL A 98 7.47 -22.17 -5.45
C VAL A 98 7.74 -21.42 -4.16
N ASP A 99 8.59 -20.38 -4.17
CA ASP A 99 8.88 -19.55 -3.00
C ASP A 99 7.69 -18.65 -2.60
N CYS A 100 6.74 -18.49 -3.50
CA CYS A 100 5.51 -17.71 -3.26
C CYS A 100 4.39 -18.56 -2.67
N VAL A 101 4.34 -19.88 -2.96
CA VAL A 101 3.24 -20.73 -2.52
C VAL A 101 3.44 -21.15 -1.06
N HIS A 102 2.38 -21.11 -0.26
CA HIS A 102 2.40 -21.51 1.14
C HIS A 102 2.87 -22.97 1.31
N GLY A 103 3.88 -23.16 2.18
CA GLY A 103 4.47 -24.48 2.40
C GLY A 103 5.14 -25.10 1.18
N HIS A 104 5.40 -24.32 0.11
CA HIS A 104 5.95 -24.79 -1.17
C HIS A 104 5.13 -25.91 -1.85
N ASP A 105 3.85 -26.02 -1.51
CA ASP A 105 2.96 -27.06 -2.06
C ASP A 105 2.33 -26.62 -3.40
N LEU A 106 3.03 -26.89 -4.50
CA LEU A 106 2.58 -26.54 -5.85
C LEU A 106 1.31 -27.23 -6.31
N ARG A 107 0.75 -28.18 -5.54
CA ARG A 107 -0.56 -28.81 -5.82
C ARG A 107 -1.73 -27.91 -5.45
N ARG A 108 -1.48 -26.84 -4.68
CA ARG A 108 -2.48 -25.86 -4.25
C ARG A 108 -2.40 -24.62 -5.11
N ALA A 109 -3.55 -24.10 -5.49
CA ALA A 109 -3.62 -22.82 -6.16
C ALA A 109 -3.25 -21.67 -5.18
N LEU A 110 -2.38 -20.76 -5.63
CA LEU A 110 -2.26 -19.44 -5.04
C LEU A 110 -3.44 -18.62 -5.55
N SER A 111 -4.30 -18.14 -4.66
CA SER A 111 -5.46 -17.37 -5.04
C SER A 111 -5.48 -16.02 -4.34
N PHE A 112 -6.01 -15.02 -5.03
CA PHE A 112 -6.23 -13.70 -4.43
C PHE A 112 -7.50 -13.06 -5.00
N GLU A 113 -8.07 -12.20 -4.19
CA GLU A 113 -9.22 -11.37 -4.55
C GLU A 113 -8.95 -9.92 -4.16
N LEU A 114 -9.19 -9.01 -5.08
CA LEU A 114 -9.08 -7.57 -4.91
C LEU A 114 -10.43 -6.93 -5.18
N GLY A 115 -10.87 -6.04 -4.30
CA GLY A 115 -12.02 -5.19 -4.55
C GLY A 115 -11.63 -3.73 -4.47
N TRP A 116 -12.22 -2.90 -5.33
CA TRP A 116 -11.98 -1.46 -5.34
C TRP A 116 -13.21 -0.67 -5.79
N LYS A 117 -13.27 0.56 -5.34
CA LYS A 117 -14.31 1.52 -5.70
C LYS A 117 -13.82 2.40 -6.83
N LEU A 118 -14.60 2.52 -7.88
CA LEU A 118 -14.38 3.46 -8.98
C LEU A 118 -14.94 4.84 -8.62
N SER A 119 -14.27 5.91 -8.99
CA SER A 119 -14.79 7.29 -8.82
C SER A 119 -15.98 7.58 -9.72
N LYS A 120 -15.99 6.97 -10.90
CA LYS A 120 -17.11 7.03 -11.85
C LYS A 120 -17.61 5.62 -12.10
N ALA A 121 -18.94 5.48 -12.11
CA ALA A 121 -19.55 4.21 -12.46
C ALA A 121 -19.11 3.77 -13.88
N LEU A 122 -18.71 2.52 -13.98
CA LEU A 122 -18.44 1.88 -15.26
C LEU A 122 -19.78 1.38 -15.82
N GLU A 123 -20.01 1.64 -17.09
CA GLU A 123 -21.21 1.24 -17.81
C GLU A 123 -20.83 0.24 -18.90
N VAL A 124 -21.42 -0.95 -18.86
CA VAL A 124 -21.34 -1.97 -19.88
C VAL A 124 -22.66 -2.02 -20.63
N ARG A 125 -22.61 -1.85 -21.93
CA ARG A 125 -23.75 -2.00 -22.84
C ARG A 125 -23.53 -3.24 -23.70
N ASP A 126 -24.57 -4.06 -23.77
CA ASP A 126 -24.53 -5.18 -24.72
C ASP A 126 -24.90 -4.62 -26.13
N PRO A 127 -23.95 -4.61 -27.10
CA PRO A 127 -24.20 -4.07 -28.41
C PRO A 127 -25.23 -4.89 -29.22
N LEU A 128 -25.51 -6.12 -28.80
CA LEU A 128 -26.44 -7.03 -29.44
C LEU A 128 -27.80 -7.08 -28.73
N ARG A 129 -27.91 -6.48 -27.54
CA ARG A 129 -29.15 -6.37 -26.76
C ARG A 129 -29.28 -4.93 -26.21
N PRO A 130 -29.99 -4.04 -26.89
CA PRO A 130 -30.08 -2.61 -26.49
C PRO A 130 -30.56 -2.39 -25.04
N GLU A 131 -31.34 -3.32 -24.49
CA GLU A 131 -31.82 -3.28 -23.10
C GLU A 131 -30.76 -3.77 -22.07
N GLY A 132 -29.73 -4.47 -22.54
CA GLY A 132 -28.64 -4.99 -21.70
C GLY A 132 -27.69 -3.88 -21.27
N ARG A 133 -28.01 -3.22 -20.16
CA ARG A 133 -27.19 -2.17 -19.54
C ARG A 133 -26.84 -2.53 -18.12
N TYR A 134 -25.55 -2.58 -17.83
CA TYR A 134 -24.99 -2.90 -16.52
C TYR A 134 -24.15 -1.71 -16.06
N GLN A 135 -24.42 -1.18 -14.89
CA GLN A 135 -23.71 -0.02 -14.36
C GLN A 135 -23.36 -0.27 -12.91
N GLY A 136 -22.07 -0.08 -12.56
CA GLY A 136 -21.58 -0.25 -11.20
C GLY A 136 -20.37 0.62 -10.91
N ASN A 137 -20.09 0.84 -9.64
CA ASN A 137 -18.95 1.61 -9.18
C ASN A 137 -18.02 0.83 -8.24
N HIS A 138 -18.26 -0.47 -8.05
CA HIS A 138 -17.35 -1.39 -7.36
C HIS A 138 -16.93 -2.49 -8.33
N MET A 139 -15.64 -2.69 -8.44
CA MET A 139 -15.06 -3.81 -9.17
C MET A 139 -14.38 -4.79 -8.21
N GLN A 140 -14.43 -6.04 -8.59
CA GLN A 140 -13.77 -7.13 -7.91
C GLN A 140 -13.06 -8.00 -8.95
N LEU A 141 -11.84 -8.42 -8.62
CA LEU A 141 -11.03 -9.34 -9.42
C LEU A 141 -10.61 -10.50 -8.53
N ALA A 142 -10.98 -11.72 -8.88
CA ALA A 142 -10.51 -12.95 -8.26
C ALA A 142 -9.69 -13.76 -9.25
N VAL A 143 -8.53 -14.25 -8.82
CA VAL A 143 -7.60 -15.01 -9.66
C VAL A 143 -7.08 -16.22 -8.89
N ALA A 144 -7.00 -17.35 -9.59
CA ALA A 144 -6.34 -18.57 -9.11
C ALA A 144 -5.19 -18.93 -10.04
N LEU A 145 -4.00 -19.10 -9.47
CA LEU A 145 -2.76 -19.43 -10.16
C LEU A 145 -2.26 -20.80 -9.70
N MET A 146 -1.80 -21.63 -10.64
CA MET A 146 -1.09 -22.88 -10.33
C MET A 146 0.24 -22.93 -11.06
N ALA A 147 1.14 -23.76 -10.57
CA ALA A 147 2.38 -24.04 -11.27
C ALA A 147 2.10 -24.90 -12.53
N ASN A 148 2.67 -24.50 -13.65
CA ASN A 148 2.79 -25.38 -14.79
C ASN A 148 3.67 -26.58 -14.44
N HIS A 149 3.19 -27.79 -14.67
CA HIS A 149 3.90 -29.02 -14.29
C HIS A 149 5.27 -29.21 -14.95
N SER A 150 5.48 -28.65 -16.14
CA SER A 150 6.72 -28.80 -16.89
C SER A 150 7.74 -27.70 -16.64
N THR A 151 7.26 -26.46 -16.43
CA THR A 151 8.13 -25.27 -16.33
C THR A 151 8.23 -24.73 -14.90
N GLY A 152 7.32 -25.09 -13.99
CA GLY A 152 7.20 -24.50 -12.66
C GLY A 152 6.71 -23.05 -12.65
N GLN A 153 6.43 -22.46 -13.81
CA GLN A 153 5.94 -21.08 -13.93
C GLN A 153 4.45 -20.97 -13.58
N PRO A 154 3.99 -19.83 -13.06
CA PRO A 154 2.58 -19.62 -12.75
C PRO A 154 1.73 -19.60 -14.03
N GLU A 155 0.59 -20.29 -13.98
CA GLU A 155 -0.46 -20.27 -14.99
C GLU A 155 -1.79 -19.89 -14.34
N VAL A 156 -2.61 -19.10 -15.05
CA VAL A 156 -3.97 -18.80 -14.61
C VAL A 156 -4.84 -20.04 -14.76
N GLN A 157 -5.51 -20.44 -13.69
CA GLN A 157 -6.54 -21.48 -13.71
C GLN A 157 -7.94 -20.88 -13.83
N ALA A 158 -8.15 -19.76 -13.13
CA ALA A 158 -9.41 -19.04 -13.17
C ALA A 158 -9.16 -17.54 -12.98
N LEU A 159 -9.96 -16.76 -13.68
CA LEU A 159 -10.06 -15.31 -13.59
C LEU A 159 -11.54 -14.96 -13.50
N ARG A 160 -11.95 -14.20 -12.50
CA ARG A 160 -13.32 -13.68 -12.37
C ARG A 160 -13.30 -12.20 -12.12
N TYR A 161 -14.08 -11.47 -12.90
CA TYR A 161 -14.46 -10.09 -12.63
C TYR A 161 -15.90 -10.03 -12.12
N ALA A 162 -16.16 -9.10 -11.19
CA ALA A 162 -17.50 -8.71 -10.82
C ALA A 162 -17.61 -7.18 -10.78
N LEU A 163 -18.71 -6.66 -11.33
CA LEU A 163 -19.10 -5.26 -11.26
C LEU A 163 -20.33 -5.16 -10.37
N SER A 164 -20.29 -4.30 -9.36
CA SER A 164 -21.37 -4.15 -8.39
C SER A 164 -21.83 -2.70 -8.27
N ALA A 165 -23.09 -2.53 -7.94
CA ALA A 165 -23.71 -1.27 -7.54
C ALA A 165 -24.20 -1.36 -6.09
N THR A 166 -24.84 -0.31 -5.57
CA THR A 166 -25.36 -0.25 -4.19
C THR A 166 -26.33 -1.41 -3.84
N GLY A 167 -26.94 -2.05 -4.84
CA GLY A 167 -27.87 -3.17 -4.66
C GLY A 167 -27.22 -4.57 -4.77
N GLY A 168 -25.92 -4.66 -4.98
CA GLY A 168 -25.21 -5.93 -5.16
C GLY A 168 -24.53 -6.07 -6.53
N GLU A 169 -24.14 -7.28 -6.86
CA GLU A 169 -23.48 -7.62 -8.12
C GLU A 169 -24.45 -7.44 -9.31
N VAL A 170 -24.00 -6.69 -10.31
CA VAL A 170 -24.82 -6.40 -11.52
C VAL A 170 -24.30 -7.13 -12.76
N LEU A 171 -23.00 -7.46 -12.80
CA LEU A 171 -22.37 -8.17 -13.89
C LEU A 171 -21.18 -8.98 -13.34
N ASP A 172 -21.12 -10.25 -13.70
CA ASP A 172 -19.96 -11.11 -13.46
C ASP A 172 -19.42 -11.62 -14.78
N VAL A 173 -18.14 -11.94 -14.84
CA VAL A 173 -17.49 -12.64 -15.95
C VAL A 173 -16.44 -13.56 -15.39
N SER A 174 -16.46 -14.81 -15.76
CA SER A 174 -15.45 -15.80 -15.42
C SER A 174 -14.81 -16.40 -16.66
N LEU A 175 -13.49 -16.50 -16.65
CA LEU A 175 -12.69 -17.26 -17.60
C LEU A 175 -11.95 -18.33 -16.80
N ALA A 176 -12.33 -19.58 -16.94
CA ALA A 176 -11.80 -20.67 -16.14
C ALA A 176 -11.43 -21.87 -17.00
N ARG A 177 -10.41 -22.61 -16.60
CA ARG A 177 -9.99 -23.86 -17.26
C ARG A 177 -10.94 -24.96 -16.82
N ASN A 178 -11.53 -25.66 -17.81
CA ASN A 178 -12.39 -26.80 -17.59
C ASN A 178 -11.59 -28.10 -17.44
N ASP A 179 -12.29 -29.24 -17.19
CA ASP A 179 -11.69 -30.55 -16.99
C ASP A 179 -10.90 -31.06 -18.22
N ASN A 180 -11.20 -30.55 -19.41
CA ASN A 180 -10.48 -30.86 -20.65
C ASN A 180 -9.23 -29.98 -20.85
N GLY A 181 -8.92 -29.09 -19.91
CA GLY A 181 -7.80 -28.16 -19.98
C GLY A 181 -8.03 -26.96 -20.89
N LEU A 182 -9.24 -26.77 -21.41
CA LEU A 182 -9.64 -25.63 -22.24
C LEU A 182 -10.25 -24.53 -21.37
N PHE A 183 -10.15 -23.28 -21.83
CA PHE A 183 -10.81 -22.16 -21.17
C PHE A 183 -12.23 -21.96 -21.64
N ASP A 184 -13.13 -21.70 -20.70
CA ASP A 184 -14.52 -21.32 -20.93
C ASP A 184 -14.77 -19.91 -20.39
N LEU A 185 -15.44 -19.07 -21.19
CA LEU A 185 -15.87 -17.72 -20.81
C LEU A 185 -17.36 -17.76 -20.50
N ALA A 186 -17.74 -17.42 -19.28
CA ALA A 186 -19.11 -17.48 -18.79
C ALA A 186 -19.48 -16.24 -17.97
N SER A 187 -20.78 -15.95 -17.89
CA SER A 187 -21.40 -14.97 -16.99
C SER A 187 -22.79 -15.42 -16.62
N GLN A 188 -23.23 -15.12 -15.40
CA GLN A 188 -24.61 -15.38 -14.99
C GLN A 188 -25.58 -14.32 -15.52
N ALA A 189 -25.11 -13.07 -15.60
CA ALA A 189 -25.94 -11.93 -16.00
C ALA A 189 -25.84 -11.59 -17.49
N TYR A 190 -24.76 -12.04 -18.18
CA TYR A 190 -24.43 -11.60 -19.54
C TYR A 190 -24.35 -12.79 -20.52
N GLY A 191 -25.03 -12.64 -21.65
CA GLY A 191 -24.99 -13.67 -22.70
C GLY A 191 -23.93 -13.39 -23.75
N PHE A 192 -22.78 -14.07 -23.71
CA PHE A 192 -21.78 -13.99 -24.75
C PHE A 192 -22.27 -14.59 -26.08
N GLN A 193 -22.10 -13.87 -27.18
CA GLN A 193 -22.53 -14.29 -28.48
C GLN A 193 -21.34 -14.52 -29.41
N LEU A 194 -21.18 -15.76 -29.90
CA LEU A 194 -20.14 -16.10 -30.84
C LEU A 194 -20.27 -15.28 -32.13
N ALA A 195 -19.17 -14.67 -32.55
CA ALA A 195 -19.10 -14.02 -33.84
C ALA A 195 -19.08 -15.08 -34.93
N GLN A 196 -19.78 -14.81 -36.03
CA GLN A 196 -19.93 -15.77 -37.15
C GLN A 196 -18.57 -16.22 -37.71
N GLY A 197 -18.41 -17.53 -37.88
CA GLY A 197 -17.16 -18.10 -38.39
C GLY A 197 -15.99 -18.19 -37.41
N ARG A 198 -16.16 -17.81 -36.17
CA ARG A 198 -15.10 -17.79 -35.15
C ARG A 198 -15.26 -18.88 -34.10
N GLN A 199 -14.63 -20.02 -34.33
CA GLN A 199 -14.78 -21.23 -33.49
C GLN A 199 -13.46 -21.77 -32.92
N TRP A 200 -12.40 -20.94 -32.86
CA TRP A 200 -11.14 -21.34 -32.23
C TRP A 200 -11.27 -21.43 -30.69
N PRO A 201 -10.45 -22.27 -30.04
CA PRO A 201 -10.48 -22.39 -28.58
C PRO A 201 -10.06 -21.06 -27.94
N LEU A 202 -10.53 -20.83 -26.71
CA LEU A 202 -10.10 -19.66 -25.91
C LEU A 202 -8.67 -19.88 -25.44
N GLU A 203 -7.90 -18.80 -25.48
CA GLU A 203 -6.55 -18.76 -24.97
C GLU A 203 -6.54 -18.48 -23.46
N ALA A 204 -5.43 -18.85 -22.80
CA ALA A 204 -5.18 -18.43 -21.42
C ALA A 204 -5.17 -16.91 -21.31
N PRO A 205 -5.54 -16.35 -20.14
CA PRO A 205 -5.38 -14.91 -19.89
C PRO A 205 -3.95 -14.43 -20.16
N GLU A 206 -3.83 -13.25 -20.75
CA GLU A 206 -2.58 -12.50 -20.79
C GLU A 206 -2.38 -11.87 -19.41
N LYS A 207 -1.19 -12.03 -18.85
CA LYS A 207 -0.97 -11.67 -17.44
C LYS A 207 -2.02 -12.37 -16.55
N PHE A 208 -2.22 -11.93 -15.33
CA PHE A 208 -3.21 -12.52 -14.41
C PHE A 208 -4.62 -11.94 -14.56
N TYR A 209 -4.81 -10.84 -15.29
CA TYR A 209 -6.06 -10.05 -15.28
C TYR A 209 -6.68 -9.81 -16.66
N ARG A 210 -6.03 -10.15 -17.76
CA ARG A 210 -6.47 -9.74 -19.09
C ARG A 210 -6.93 -10.94 -19.93
N VAL A 211 -8.14 -10.89 -20.42
CA VAL A 211 -8.60 -11.79 -21.47
C VAL A 211 -7.90 -11.42 -22.79
N SER A 212 -7.32 -12.42 -23.50
CA SER A 212 -6.57 -12.14 -24.73
C SER A 212 -7.44 -11.53 -25.82
N ASP A 213 -6.82 -10.69 -26.67
CA ASP A 213 -7.51 -10.05 -27.79
C ASP A 213 -8.13 -11.11 -28.74
N THR A 214 -7.45 -12.26 -28.92
CA THR A 214 -7.94 -13.41 -29.68
C THR A 214 -9.21 -14.01 -29.06
N SER A 215 -9.21 -14.20 -27.74
CA SER A 215 -10.37 -14.74 -27.01
C SER A 215 -11.54 -13.76 -27.03
N MET A 216 -11.30 -12.46 -26.85
CA MET A 216 -12.35 -11.43 -26.96
C MET A 216 -12.92 -11.38 -28.38
N ALA A 217 -12.08 -11.46 -29.42
CA ALA A 217 -12.51 -11.43 -30.81
C ALA A 217 -13.41 -12.59 -31.23
N ARG A 218 -13.42 -13.70 -30.45
CA ARG A 218 -14.33 -14.82 -30.68
C ARG A 218 -15.81 -14.43 -30.49
N TYR A 219 -16.06 -13.38 -29.68
CA TYR A 219 -17.42 -12.93 -29.34
C TYR A 219 -17.69 -11.55 -29.96
N GLY A 220 -18.93 -11.34 -30.42
CA GLY A 220 -19.34 -10.05 -30.97
C GLY A 220 -19.59 -8.98 -29.91
N ASN A 221 -19.70 -9.38 -28.64
CA ASN A 221 -20.11 -8.51 -27.55
C ASN A 221 -19.19 -8.57 -26.30
N ALA A 222 -17.93 -9.03 -26.44
CA ALA A 222 -16.99 -9.14 -25.31
C ALA A 222 -16.05 -7.93 -25.16
N GLY A 223 -16.22 -6.85 -25.95
CA GLY A 223 -15.30 -5.71 -25.97
C GLY A 223 -15.12 -4.99 -24.64
N PHE A 224 -16.14 -4.98 -23.77
CA PHE A 224 -16.09 -4.36 -22.43
C PHE A 224 -15.05 -4.99 -21.49
N LEU A 225 -14.57 -6.20 -21.76
CA LEU A 225 -13.50 -6.83 -20.98
C LEU A 225 -12.19 -6.05 -21.07
N ALA A 226 -11.98 -5.27 -22.13
CA ALA A 226 -10.87 -4.35 -22.20
C ALA A 226 -10.99 -3.19 -21.19
N ASP A 227 -12.21 -2.70 -20.92
CA ASP A 227 -12.45 -1.67 -19.90
C ASP A 227 -12.18 -2.20 -18.49
N PHE A 228 -12.50 -3.48 -18.22
CA PHE A 228 -12.18 -4.15 -16.95
C PHE A 228 -10.67 -4.29 -16.76
N ALA A 229 -9.95 -4.66 -17.79
CA ALA A 229 -8.49 -4.74 -17.75
C ALA A 229 -7.87 -3.34 -17.52
N LEU A 230 -8.34 -2.30 -18.21
CA LEU A 230 -7.89 -0.92 -18.00
C LEU A 230 -8.20 -0.41 -16.59
N ALA A 231 -9.36 -0.72 -16.04
CA ALA A 231 -9.71 -0.37 -14.66
C ALA A 231 -8.78 -1.06 -13.66
N THR A 232 -8.39 -2.32 -13.90
CA THR A 232 -7.42 -3.05 -13.08
C THR A 232 -6.03 -2.42 -13.17
N GLU A 233 -5.56 -2.10 -14.38
CA GLU A 233 -4.28 -1.42 -14.59
C GLU A 233 -4.24 -0.07 -13.88
N ALA A 234 -5.31 0.73 -13.98
CA ALA A 234 -5.41 2.03 -13.32
C ALA A 234 -5.37 1.90 -11.77
N MET A 235 -6.03 0.88 -11.22
CA MET A 235 -5.97 0.59 -9.78
C MET A 235 -4.55 0.23 -9.35
N LEU A 236 -3.88 -0.67 -10.06
CA LEU A 236 -2.52 -1.07 -9.76
C LEU A 236 -1.51 0.06 -9.93
N GLU A 237 -1.68 0.93 -10.95
CA GLU A 237 -0.82 2.11 -11.13
C GLU A 237 -0.99 3.15 -10.02
N SER A 238 -2.13 3.20 -9.35
CA SER A 238 -2.37 4.10 -8.21
C SER A 238 -1.65 3.69 -6.94
N LEU A 239 -1.08 2.48 -6.88
CA LEU A 239 -0.32 2.01 -5.73
C LEU A 239 1.04 2.70 -5.64
N SER A 240 1.38 3.19 -4.47
CA SER A 240 2.71 3.70 -4.13
C SER A 240 3.25 2.94 -2.93
N TYR A 241 4.54 2.70 -2.92
CA TYR A 241 5.19 1.90 -1.89
C TYR A 241 6.40 2.60 -1.31
N LEU A 242 6.56 2.49 0.00
CA LEU A 242 7.75 2.88 0.72
C LEU A 242 8.14 1.75 1.68
N GLY A 243 9.25 1.08 1.39
CA GLY A 243 9.79 -0.05 2.15
C GLY A 243 10.41 0.37 3.50
N PRO A 244 10.77 -0.59 4.36
CA PRO A 244 11.28 -0.30 5.71
C PRO A 244 12.71 0.23 5.70
N LEU A 245 13.49 -0.10 4.68
CA LEU A 245 14.87 0.38 4.51
C LEU A 245 14.84 1.70 3.75
N ARG A 246 15.37 2.76 4.38
CA ARG A 246 15.48 4.08 3.78
C ARG A 246 16.87 4.32 3.21
N SER A 247 16.93 5.01 2.08
CA SER A 247 18.18 5.51 1.51
C SER A 247 18.90 6.43 2.50
N ARG A 248 20.22 6.33 2.53
CA ARG A 248 21.04 7.25 3.34
C ARG A 248 20.89 8.68 2.82
N PRO A 249 20.80 9.68 3.71
CA PRO A 249 20.79 11.08 3.30
C PRO A 249 22.09 11.43 2.57
N ARG A 250 21.97 12.34 1.60
CA ARG A 250 23.10 12.84 0.80
C ARG A 250 23.35 14.31 1.11
N ARG A 251 24.59 14.77 0.93
CA ARG A 251 24.89 16.23 1.05
C ARG A 251 24.29 17.00 -0.11
N LEU A 252 24.31 16.39 -1.31
CA LEU A 252 23.81 17.00 -2.54
C LEU A 252 22.82 16.04 -3.22
N TYR A 253 21.77 16.62 -3.74
CA TYR A 253 20.73 15.97 -4.52
C TYR A 253 20.67 16.59 -5.91
N SER A 254 20.74 15.79 -6.95
CA SER A 254 20.61 16.27 -8.32
C SER A 254 19.15 16.21 -8.77
N TRP A 255 18.65 17.30 -9.37
CA TRP A 255 17.32 17.34 -9.96
C TRP A 255 17.34 18.13 -11.26
N SER A 256 16.79 17.56 -12.33
CA SER A 256 16.80 18.12 -13.69
C SER A 256 15.46 18.67 -14.15
N GLY A 257 14.47 18.76 -13.25
CA GLY A 257 13.11 19.16 -13.60
C GLY A 257 12.16 17.98 -13.80
N ASP A 258 12.63 16.75 -13.58
CA ASP A 258 11.78 15.56 -13.71
C ASP A 258 10.78 15.46 -12.54
N THR A 259 9.55 15.00 -12.84
CA THR A 259 8.52 14.74 -11.83
C THR A 259 8.51 13.25 -11.50
N PRO A 260 9.08 12.81 -10.36
CA PRO A 260 9.08 11.40 -9.97
C PRO A 260 7.64 10.93 -9.72
N ALA A 261 7.36 9.64 -10.01
CA ALA A 261 6.03 9.07 -9.78
C ALA A 261 5.73 8.89 -8.29
N SER A 262 6.76 8.66 -7.47
CA SER A 262 6.72 8.48 -6.01
C SER A 262 8.08 8.89 -5.43
N VAL A 263 8.24 8.76 -4.12
CA VAL A 263 9.55 8.97 -3.46
C VAL A 263 10.55 7.82 -3.69
N GLY A 264 10.15 6.77 -4.41
CA GLY A 264 10.93 5.54 -4.57
C GLY A 264 10.77 4.56 -3.40
N PRO A 265 11.04 3.25 -3.62
CA PRO A 265 10.86 2.21 -2.59
C PRO A 265 11.71 2.41 -1.33
N MET A 266 12.84 3.10 -1.44
CA MET A 266 13.73 3.43 -0.33
C MET A 266 13.67 4.92 0.06
N GLY A 267 12.77 5.70 -0.55
CA GLY A 267 12.65 7.14 -0.32
C GLY A 267 13.76 7.97 -0.97
N GLU A 268 14.48 7.39 -1.93
CA GLU A 268 15.61 8.00 -2.64
C GLU A 268 15.24 9.25 -3.42
N ASP A 269 14.00 9.36 -3.87
CA ASP A 269 13.48 10.48 -4.66
C ASP A 269 12.68 11.51 -3.83
N ALA A 270 12.72 11.41 -2.48
CA ALA A 270 11.93 12.31 -1.63
C ALA A 270 12.25 13.80 -1.86
N VAL A 271 13.54 14.15 -2.04
CA VAL A 271 13.95 15.54 -2.29
C VAL A 271 13.54 15.97 -3.71
N ALA A 272 13.68 15.09 -4.71
CA ALA A 272 13.20 15.36 -6.06
C ALA A 272 11.69 15.59 -6.11
N ALA A 273 10.93 14.81 -5.32
CA ALA A 273 9.48 14.97 -5.17
C ALA A 273 9.10 16.32 -4.56
N ILE A 274 9.84 16.81 -3.54
CA ILE A 274 9.64 18.14 -2.96
C ILE A 274 9.89 19.22 -4.01
N LEU A 275 10.99 19.12 -4.74
CA LEU A 275 11.35 20.11 -5.78
C LEU A 275 10.35 20.12 -6.93
N ALA A 276 9.91 18.94 -7.38
CA ALA A 276 8.88 18.82 -8.42
C ALA A 276 7.56 19.45 -7.95
N ALA A 277 7.09 19.15 -6.74
CA ALA A 277 5.88 19.74 -6.19
C ALA A 277 5.98 21.27 -6.03
N GLN A 278 7.15 21.80 -5.66
CA GLN A 278 7.38 23.24 -5.62
C GLN A 278 7.33 23.87 -7.03
N SER A 279 7.95 23.24 -8.02
CA SER A 279 7.96 23.74 -9.39
C SER A 279 6.57 23.74 -10.04
N GLU A 280 5.71 22.79 -9.65
CA GLU A 280 4.31 22.70 -10.05
C GLU A 280 3.40 23.65 -9.25
N GLY A 281 3.91 24.35 -8.25
CA GLY A 281 3.14 25.25 -7.39
C GLY A 281 2.10 24.53 -6.54
N ARG A 282 2.33 23.26 -6.19
CA ARG A 282 1.39 22.45 -5.40
C ARG A 282 1.19 23.05 -4.01
N ARG A 283 -0.07 23.18 -3.60
CA ARG A 283 -0.47 23.72 -2.30
C ARG A 283 -1.42 22.75 -1.61
N LEU A 284 -1.17 22.52 -0.34
CA LEU A 284 -1.92 21.58 0.49
C LEU A 284 -2.48 22.26 1.73
N SER A 285 -3.63 21.76 2.19
CA SER A 285 -4.17 22.06 3.53
C SER A 285 -4.44 20.76 4.30
N ARG A 286 -4.42 20.83 5.64
CA ARG A 286 -4.63 19.69 6.54
C ARG A 286 -6.11 19.26 6.64
N GLY A 287 -7.01 19.96 5.97
CA GLY A 287 -8.44 19.66 5.99
C GLY A 287 -9.29 20.85 5.55
N PRO A 288 -10.62 20.73 5.64
CA PRO A 288 -11.54 21.81 5.29
C PRO A 288 -11.28 23.06 6.15
N ALA A 289 -11.36 24.24 5.53
CA ALA A 289 -11.18 25.55 6.18
C ALA A 289 -9.80 25.75 6.86
N GLN A 290 -8.80 24.92 6.56
CA GLN A 290 -7.43 25.12 7.00
C GLN A 290 -6.65 25.89 5.93
N PRO A 291 -5.65 26.73 6.32
CA PRO A 291 -4.85 27.48 5.36
C PRO A 291 -4.05 26.56 4.43
N GLU A 292 -4.00 26.92 3.16
CA GLU A 292 -3.16 26.25 2.18
C GLU A 292 -1.71 26.74 2.29
N GLN A 293 -0.78 25.81 2.27
CA GLN A 293 0.67 26.04 2.27
C GLN A 293 1.30 25.48 1.02
N GLY A 294 2.41 26.04 0.57
CA GLY A 294 3.24 25.41 -0.47
C GLY A 294 3.75 24.06 0.02
N PHE A 295 3.99 23.12 -0.91
CA PHE A 295 4.30 21.73 -0.56
C PHE A 295 5.49 21.61 0.41
N ALA A 296 6.62 22.28 0.14
CA ALA A 296 7.79 22.21 1.02
C ALA A 296 7.53 22.86 2.39
N GLU A 297 6.79 23.96 2.43
CA GLU A 297 6.38 24.62 3.68
C GLU A 297 5.45 23.72 4.51
N PHE A 298 4.56 23.00 3.82
CA PHE A 298 3.66 22.04 4.43
C PHE A 298 4.42 20.87 5.08
N ILE A 299 5.39 20.28 4.37
CA ILE A 299 6.28 19.24 4.92
C ILE A 299 7.10 19.78 6.09
N ALA A 300 7.68 20.98 5.95
CA ALA A 300 8.41 21.64 7.02
C ALA A 300 7.54 21.86 8.28
N SER A 301 6.25 22.24 8.09
CA SER A 301 5.33 22.45 9.20
C SER A 301 5.09 21.17 10.01
N TRP A 302 5.00 20.02 9.35
CA TRP A 302 4.89 18.73 10.03
C TRP A 302 6.15 18.33 10.77
N LEU A 303 7.34 18.50 10.16
CA LEU A 303 8.61 18.21 10.84
C LEU A 303 8.82 19.09 12.08
N LYS A 304 8.36 20.34 12.04
CA LYS A 304 8.36 21.26 13.21
C LYS A 304 7.41 20.78 14.30
N GLU A 305 6.20 20.39 13.94
CA GLU A 305 5.19 19.90 14.88
C GLU A 305 5.61 18.59 15.55
N LEU A 306 6.31 17.72 14.81
CA LEU A 306 6.95 16.51 15.35
C LEU A 306 8.14 16.83 16.29
N GLY A 307 8.47 18.09 16.50
CA GLY A 307 9.57 18.53 17.37
C GLY A 307 10.96 18.13 16.87
N MET A 308 11.08 17.74 15.61
CA MET A 308 12.34 17.23 15.06
C MET A 308 13.26 18.33 14.54
N ILE A 309 12.70 19.46 14.14
CA ILE A 309 13.43 20.59 13.55
C ILE A 309 12.79 21.92 13.95
N HIS A 310 13.57 23.00 13.85
CA HIS A 310 13.07 24.37 13.92
C HIS A 310 12.83 24.96 12.53
N ASP A 311 13.69 24.64 11.55
CA ASP A 311 13.56 25.09 10.17
C ASP A 311 14.04 24.06 9.16
N PHE A 312 13.46 24.11 7.95
CA PHE A 312 13.74 23.19 6.85
C PHE A 312 13.66 23.94 5.53
N SER A 313 14.65 23.78 4.70
CA SER A 313 14.63 24.31 3.34
C SER A 313 15.40 23.41 2.35
N VAL A 314 14.94 23.42 1.12
CA VAL A 314 15.66 22.82 -0.01
C VAL A 314 16.09 23.94 -0.94
N ARG A 315 17.39 24.10 -1.12
CA ARG A 315 17.95 25.24 -1.87
C ARG A 315 18.94 24.75 -2.95
N PRO A 316 19.00 25.41 -4.11
CA PRO A 316 20.06 25.13 -5.07
C PRO A 316 21.40 25.55 -4.49
N LEU A 317 22.45 24.76 -4.75
CA LEU A 317 23.81 25.05 -4.31
C LEU A 317 24.33 26.40 -4.88
N ALA A 318 23.94 26.72 -6.11
CA ALA A 318 24.16 28.01 -6.73
C ALA A 318 23.08 28.28 -7.79
N ALA A 319 22.88 29.53 -8.14
CA ALA A 319 21.93 29.92 -9.17
C ALA A 319 22.23 29.20 -10.50
N GLY A 320 21.21 28.56 -11.08
CA GLY A 320 21.32 27.81 -12.34
C GLY A 320 21.97 26.43 -12.24
N ARG A 321 22.31 25.99 -11.03
CA ARG A 321 22.81 24.62 -10.79
C ARG A 321 21.63 23.65 -10.58
N LYS A 322 21.89 22.37 -10.90
CA LYS A 322 20.95 21.26 -10.71
C LYS A 322 21.19 20.48 -9.41
N GLU A 323 22.19 20.91 -8.65
CA GLU A 323 22.51 20.36 -7.33
C GLU A 323 21.81 21.18 -6.24
N TYR A 324 21.19 20.46 -5.31
CA TYR A 324 20.41 21.02 -4.21
C TYR A 324 20.91 20.50 -2.89
N GLU A 325 20.82 21.34 -1.86
CA GLU A 325 21.07 20.99 -0.45
C GLU A 325 19.79 21.00 0.34
N VAL A 326 19.66 20.04 1.25
CA VAL A 326 18.62 20.05 2.28
C VAL A 326 19.23 20.63 3.55
N LEU A 327 18.77 21.81 3.94
CA LEU A 327 19.26 22.54 5.10
C LEU A 327 18.24 22.48 6.23
N ILE A 328 18.74 22.21 7.43
CA ILE A 328 17.96 22.01 8.64
C ILE A 328 18.54 22.86 9.76
N ARG A 329 17.65 23.48 10.53
CA ARG A 329 17.96 24.11 11.81
C ARG A 329 17.23 23.36 12.90
N THR A 330 17.93 22.81 13.88
CA THR A 330 17.33 21.96 14.92
C THR A 330 16.64 22.77 16.03
N HIS A 331 17.12 23.96 16.35
CA HIS A 331 16.50 24.93 17.28
C HIS A 331 16.76 26.35 16.85
N ALA A 332 16.05 27.33 17.39
CA ALA A 332 16.07 28.73 16.93
C ALA A 332 17.47 29.37 16.83
N GLN A 333 18.38 28.99 17.70
CA GLN A 333 19.76 29.51 17.77
C GLN A 333 20.80 28.59 17.14
N ALA A 334 20.39 27.41 16.63
CA ALA A 334 21.32 26.48 15.95
C ALA A 334 21.74 27.01 14.59
N PRO A 335 22.95 26.74 14.12
CA PRO A 335 23.33 26.99 12.74
C PRO A 335 22.50 26.10 11.77
N GLU A 336 22.34 26.54 10.55
CA GLU A 336 21.85 25.67 9.47
C GLU A 336 22.93 24.63 9.16
N VAL A 337 22.51 23.36 9.09
CA VAL A 337 23.35 22.22 8.75
C VAL A 337 22.69 21.36 7.68
N THR A 338 23.46 20.58 6.95
CA THR A 338 22.87 19.66 5.97
C THR A 338 22.18 18.49 6.66
N ILE A 339 21.21 17.88 5.99
CA ILE A 339 20.44 16.72 6.51
C ILE A 339 21.34 15.55 6.94
N THR A 340 22.56 15.46 6.41
CA THR A 340 23.55 14.43 6.77
C THR A 340 24.17 14.67 8.15
N ASP A 341 24.12 15.88 8.65
CA ASP A 341 24.75 16.31 9.92
C ASP A 341 23.72 16.41 11.06
N VAL A 342 22.46 16.05 10.79
CA VAL A 342 21.36 15.97 11.77
C VAL A 342 21.17 14.51 12.22
N GLY A 343 20.52 14.34 13.37
CA GLY A 343 20.16 13.00 13.86
C GLY A 343 19.37 12.20 12.84
N PHE A 344 19.57 10.89 12.84
CA PHE A 344 19.07 9.94 11.83
C PHE A 344 17.54 9.99 11.63
N GLY A 345 16.76 10.31 12.69
CA GLY A 345 15.30 10.32 12.65
C GLY A 345 14.68 11.18 11.55
N VAL A 346 15.22 12.39 11.29
CA VAL A 346 14.69 13.29 10.25
C VAL A 346 14.80 12.66 8.88
N SER A 347 15.94 12.05 8.55
CA SER A 347 16.16 11.39 7.26
C SER A 347 15.28 10.15 7.07
N GLN A 348 14.83 9.51 8.16
CA GLN A 348 13.95 8.35 8.13
C GLN A 348 12.48 8.71 7.97
N VAL A 349 12.02 9.78 8.62
CA VAL A 349 10.62 10.20 8.55
C VAL A 349 10.30 11.02 7.30
N LEU A 350 11.26 11.80 6.79
CA LEU A 350 11.04 12.68 5.64
C LEU A 350 10.46 11.96 4.41
N PRO A 351 10.98 10.78 3.97
CA PRO A 351 10.39 10.06 2.86
C PRO A 351 8.95 9.61 3.11
N ALA A 352 8.62 9.19 4.34
CA ALA A 352 7.26 8.77 4.70
C ALA A 352 6.28 9.95 4.67
N LEU A 353 6.68 11.12 5.21
CA LEU A 353 5.92 12.37 5.11
C LEU A 353 5.71 12.76 3.65
N VAL A 354 6.79 12.82 2.89
CA VAL A 354 6.72 13.23 1.48
C VAL A 354 5.83 12.27 0.70
N GLN A 355 5.99 10.95 0.88
CA GLN A 355 5.17 9.95 0.18
C GLN A 355 3.68 10.12 0.47
N ALA A 356 3.29 10.31 1.74
CA ALA A 356 1.89 10.43 2.15
C ALA A 356 1.20 11.66 1.52
N PHE A 357 1.96 12.73 1.26
CA PHE A 357 1.41 13.98 0.71
C PHE A 357 1.77 14.25 -0.76
N TYR A 358 2.78 13.59 -1.29
CA TYR A 358 3.19 13.77 -2.69
C TYR A 358 2.42 12.87 -3.68
N CYS A 359 2.02 11.67 -3.26
CA CYS A 359 1.26 10.74 -4.10
C CYS A 359 0.07 11.45 -4.78
N PRO A 360 -0.38 11.00 -5.94
CA PRO A 360 -1.58 11.54 -6.59
C PRO A 360 -2.83 11.46 -5.69
N ALA A 361 -3.82 12.28 -5.96
CA ALA A 361 -5.15 12.11 -5.36
C ALA A 361 -5.69 10.71 -5.68
N HIS A 362 -6.41 10.13 -4.72
CA HIS A 362 -6.99 8.78 -4.77
C HIS A 362 -5.96 7.63 -4.87
N ALA A 363 -4.68 7.91 -4.62
CA ALA A 363 -3.66 6.85 -4.56
C ALA A 363 -3.81 6.01 -3.30
N THR A 364 -3.43 4.74 -3.40
CA THR A 364 -3.19 3.86 -2.26
C THR A 364 -1.69 3.83 -1.97
N VAL A 365 -1.30 4.15 -0.75
CA VAL A 365 0.10 4.19 -0.32
C VAL A 365 0.34 3.09 0.71
N TRP A 366 1.28 2.20 0.44
CA TRP A 366 1.75 1.18 1.38
C TRP A 366 3.03 1.67 2.04
N LEU A 367 3.01 1.83 3.36
CA LEU A 367 4.13 2.26 4.18
C LEU A 367 4.57 1.14 5.11
N GLU A 368 5.80 0.65 4.96
CA GLU A 368 6.38 -0.30 5.91
C GLU A 368 7.18 0.42 6.99
N GLN A 369 6.78 0.19 8.23
CA GLN A 369 7.47 0.64 9.44
C GLN A 369 7.92 2.12 9.38
N PRO A 370 7.01 3.07 9.12
CA PRO A 370 7.37 4.48 9.00
C PRO A 370 7.91 5.07 10.31
N GLU A 371 7.69 4.39 11.43
CA GLU A 371 8.13 4.77 12.78
C GLU A 371 9.54 4.31 13.15
N VAL A 372 10.22 3.53 12.31
CA VAL A 372 11.56 2.99 12.61
C VAL A 372 12.55 4.12 12.89
N HIS A 373 13.37 3.95 13.94
CA HIS A 373 14.36 4.93 14.42
C HIS A 373 13.79 6.25 14.97
N LEU A 374 12.49 6.34 15.21
CA LEU A 374 11.87 7.51 15.82
C LEU A 374 11.76 7.34 17.33
N HIS A 375 11.87 8.47 18.05
CA HIS A 375 11.58 8.51 19.49
C HIS A 375 10.10 8.18 19.74
N PRO A 376 9.72 7.49 20.83
CA PRO A 376 8.34 7.10 21.15
C PRO A 376 7.30 8.22 20.99
N GLN A 377 7.63 9.44 21.41
CA GLN A 377 6.75 10.59 21.23
C GLN A 377 6.48 10.88 19.74
N VAL A 378 7.52 10.86 18.90
CA VAL A 378 7.39 11.10 17.45
C VAL A 378 6.62 9.97 16.78
N GLN A 379 6.79 8.71 17.25
CA GLN A 379 5.99 7.57 16.79
C GLN A 379 4.49 7.80 17.05
N ALA A 380 4.14 8.33 18.22
CA ALA A 380 2.75 8.68 18.51
C ALA A 380 2.25 9.80 17.59
N GLU A 381 3.01 10.87 17.43
CA GLU A 381 2.65 12.03 16.62
C GLU A 381 2.58 11.71 15.13
N LEU A 382 3.29 10.68 14.66
CA LEU A 382 3.19 10.18 13.29
C LEU A 382 1.76 9.70 12.95
N ALA A 383 0.99 9.20 13.92
CA ALA A 383 -0.42 8.87 13.71
C ALA A 383 -1.23 10.11 13.29
N ASP A 384 -0.94 11.28 13.87
CA ASP A 384 -1.61 12.54 13.51
C ASP A 384 -1.31 12.94 12.07
N VAL A 385 -0.06 12.77 11.65
CA VAL A 385 0.38 13.02 10.28
C VAL A 385 -0.38 12.14 9.29
N LEU A 386 -0.44 10.83 9.56
CA LEU A 386 -1.06 9.87 8.65
C LEU A 386 -2.60 10.04 8.61
N ILE A 387 -3.24 10.34 9.74
CA ILE A 387 -4.65 10.76 9.77
C ILE A 387 -4.85 12.01 8.90
N SER A 388 -4.01 13.03 9.07
CA SER A 388 -4.09 14.25 8.25
C SER A 388 -3.88 13.98 6.76
N ALA A 389 -3.03 13.03 6.39
CA ALA A 389 -2.80 12.69 4.98
C ALA A 389 -4.06 12.13 4.31
N THR A 390 -4.89 11.34 5.04
CA THR A 390 -6.18 10.87 4.51
C THR A 390 -7.22 11.97 4.38
N GLN A 391 -7.08 13.09 5.11
CA GLN A 391 -8.02 14.21 5.15
C GLN A 391 -7.54 15.44 4.37
N ALA A 392 -6.29 15.41 3.90
CA ALA A 392 -5.65 16.53 3.23
C ALA A 392 -6.39 16.95 1.96
N ARG A 393 -6.32 18.24 1.67
CA ARG A 393 -6.89 18.82 0.46
C ARG A 393 -5.79 19.47 -0.38
N GLU A 394 -5.98 19.46 -1.67
CA GLU A 394 -5.10 20.11 -2.63
C GLU A 394 -5.95 21.03 -3.51
N GLN A 395 -5.59 22.30 -3.57
CA GLN A 395 -6.39 23.32 -4.26
C GLN A 395 -7.89 23.29 -3.86
N GLY A 396 -8.14 23.14 -2.55
CA GLY A 396 -9.49 23.08 -1.99
C GLY A 396 -10.25 21.76 -2.22
N GLN A 397 -9.72 20.81 -3.04
CA GLN A 397 -10.36 19.51 -3.29
C GLN A 397 -9.83 18.42 -2.37
N PRO A 398 -10.68 17.49 -1.88
CA PRO A 398 -10.21 16.32 -1.15
C PRO A 398 -9.22 15.51 -2.00
N ARG A 399 -8.16 15.00 -1.36
CA ARG A 399 -7.22 14.12 -2.04
C ARG A 399 -7.64 12.67 -2.00
N ASP A 400 -8.46 12.28 -1.02
CA ASP A 400 -8.96 10.91 -0.83
C ASP A 400 -7.86 9.83 -0.94
N VAL A 401 -6.71 10.11 -0.31
CA VAL A 401 -5.58 9.17 -0.26
C VAL A 401 -5.88 8.06 0.73
N GLN A 402 -5.60 6.83 0.34
CA GLN A 402 -5.66 5.66 1.20
C GLN A 402 -4.26 5.29 1.68
N LEU A 403 -4.13 5.07 2.98
CA LEU A 403 -2.88 4.63 3.60
C LEU A 403 -3.02 3.23 4.18
N ILE A 404 -2.10 2.34 3.84
CA ILE A 404 -1.93 1.02 4.45
C ILE A 404 -0.57 1.01 5.12
N VAL A 405 -0.54 0.84 6.44
CA VAL A 405 0.64 1.04 7.27
C VAL A 405 0.96 -0.24 8.03
N GLU A 406 2.16 -0.75 7.85
CA GLU A 406 2.70 -1.79 8.73
C GLU A 406 3.45 -1.11 9.88
N SER A 407 3.14 -1.48 11.12
CA SER A 407 3.74 -0.88 12.29
C SER A 407 3.95 -1.87 13.43
N HIS A 408 4.94 -1.58 14.28
CA HIS A 408 5.18 -2.25 15.55
C HIS A 408 4.97 -1.32 16.76
N SER A 409 4.56 -0.08 16.52
CA SER A 409 4.51 0.95 17.54
C SER A 409 3.21 0.93 18.35
N GLU A 410 3.31 0.58 19.62
CA GLU A 410 2.23 0.78 20.60
C GLU A 410 1.84 2.26 20.73
N HIS A 411 2.83 3.15 20.70
CA HIS A 411 2.62 4.59 20.80
C HIS A 411 1.77 5.13 19.64
N PHE A 412 1.99 4.57 18.45
CA PHE A 412 1.18 4.88 17.27
C PHE A 412 -0.28 4.43 17.47
N LEU A 413 -0.49 3.19 17.93
CA LEU A 413 -1.84 2.66 18.16
C LEU A 413 -2.59 3.46 19.23
N ASN A 414 -1.95 3.72 20.38
CA ASN A 414 -2.53 4.49 21.47
C ASN A 414 -2.94 5.91 21.02
N ARG A 415 -2.14 6.55 20.16
CA ARG A 415 -2.47 7.86 19.58
C ARG A 415 -3.65 7.74 18.62
N LEU A 416 -3.68 6.73 17.77
CA LEU A 416 -4.78 6.48 16.85
C LEU A 416 -6.11 6.30 17.59
N GLN A 417 -6.14 5.44 18.63
CA GLN A 417 -7.30 5.26 19.49
C GLN A 417 -7.77 6.57 20.12
N ARG A 418 -6.82 7.37 20.66
CA ARG A 418 -7.13 8.68 21.20
C ARG A 418 -7.76 9.61 20.16
N ARG A 419 -7.27 9.63 18.91
CA ARG A 419 -7.81 10.49 17.85
C ARG A 419 -9.21 10.06 17.40
N VAL A 420 -9.51 8.77 17.45
CA VAL A 420 -10.89 8.27 17.26
C VAL A 420 -11.79 8.74 18.40
N ALA A 421 -11.36 8.59 19.67
CA ALA A 421 -12.12 9.04 20.83
C ALA A 421 -12.38 10.56 20.84
N GLU A 422 -11.41 11.36 20.35
CA GLU A 422 -11.54 12.82 20.17
C GLU A 422 -12.40 13.21 18.95
N GLY A 423 -12.86 12.25 18.13
CA GLY A 423 -13.62 12.52 16.90
C GLY A 423 -12.80 13.18 15.79
N LYS A 424 -11.45 13.09 15.84
CA LYS A 424 -10.56 13.62 14.79
C LYS A 424 -10.54 12.74 13.53
N VAL A 425 -10.82 11.47 13.68
CA VAL A 425 -11.02 10.48 12.62
C VAL A 425 -12.17 9.57 13.04
N ARG A 426 -13.02 9.16 12.08
CA ARG A 426 -14.13 8.27 12.36
C ARG A 426 -13.62 6.84 12.48
N ALA A 427 -14.19 6.03 13.38
CA ALA A 427 -13.83 4.63 13.54
C ALA A 427 -14.00 3.82 12.23
N GLU A 428 -15.00 4.16 11.42
CA GLU A 428 -15.25 3.51 10.12
C GLU A 428 -14.19 3.82 9.06
N ASP A 429 -13.47 4.94 9.18
CA ASP A 429 -12.36 5.33 8.29
C ASP A 429 -11.03 4.66 8.68
N VAL A 430 -11.05 3.88 9.76
CA VAL A 430 -9.89 3.15 10.27
C VAL A 430 -10.15 1.64 10.23
N ALA A 431 -9.15 0.88 9.82
CA ALA A 431 -9.11 -0.57 9.97
C ALA A 431 -7.82 -0.95 10.70
N VAL A 432 -7.92 -1.76 11.73
CA VAL A 432 -6.76 -2.21 12.51
C VAL A 432 -6.71 -3.72 12.49
N TYR A 433 -5.54 -4.25 12.18
CA TYR A 433 -5.31 -5.69 12.13
C TYR A 433 -4.12 -6.08 13.01
N PHE A 434 -4.18 -7.27 13.54
CA PHE A 434 -3.07 -7.90 14.24
C PHE A 434 -2.68 -9.20 13.54
N CYS A 435 -1.43 -9.25 13.10
CA CYS A 435 -0.84 -10.39 12.45
C CYS A 435 -0.03 -11.21 13.46
N ARG A 436 -0.38 -12.47 13.64
CA ARG A 436 0.32 -13.41 14.52
C ARG A 436 0.68 -14.70 13.78
N ARG A 437 1.65 -15.42 14.31
CA ARG A 437 2.00 -16.73 13.79
C ARG A 437 1.22 -17.81 14.55
N ALA A 438 0.54 -18.68 13.81
CA ALA A 438 -0.17 -19.84 14.33
C ALA A 438 0.39 -21.12 13.70
N GLY A 439 1.31 -21.78 14.39
CA GLY A 439 2.01 -22.94 13.85
C GLY A 439 2.85 -22.61 12.61
N GLN A 440 2.51 -23.19 11.47
CA GLN A 440 3.20 -22.97 10.21
C GLN A 440 2.59 -21.86 9.34
N ALA A 441 1.41 -21.36 9.69
CA ALA A 441 0.71 -20.31 8.98
C ALA A 441 0.67 -19.01 9.80
N SER A 442 0.37 -17.91 9.11
CA SER A 442 0.01 -16.64 9.72
C SER A 442 -1.50 -16.51 9.82
N GLU A 443 -1.96 -15.86 10.89
CA GLU A 443 -3.36 -15.47 11.09
C GLU A 443 -3.46 -13.96 11.21
N LEU A 444 -4.58 -13.41 10.74
CA LEU A 444 -4.86 -11.98 10.75
C LEU A 444 -6.15 -11.71 11.52
N ASP A 445 -6.02 -11.14 12.71
CA ASP A 445 -7.15 -10.77 13.54
C ASP A 445 -7.59 -9.33 13.25
N ALA A 446 -8.83 -9.13 12.83
CA ALA A 446 -9.41 -7.81 12.69
C ALA A 446 -9.76 -7.25 14.08
N LEU A 447 -9.19 -6.10 14.45
CA LEU A 447 -9.47 -5.45 15.72
C LEU A 447 -10.69 -4.53 15.58
N ARG A 448 -11.68 -4.72 16.45
CA ARG A 448 -12.92 -3.93 16.44
C ARG A 448 -12.73 -2.65 17.24
N LEU A 449 -12.43 -1.58 16.52
CA LEU A 449 -12.29 -0.24 17.07
C LEU A 449 -13.68 0.42 17.11
N ASN A 450 -14.18 0.77 18.30
CA ASN A 450 -15.44 1.47 18.47
C ASN A 450 -15.30 2.99 18.35
N THR A 451 -16.40 3.72 18.38
CA THR A 451 -16.43 5.20 18.26
C THR A 451 -15.79 5.92 19.45
N PHE A 452 -15.55 5.24 20.55
CA PHE A 452 -14.86 5.77 21.73
C PHE A 452 -13.34 5.52 21.70
N GLY A 453 -12.84 4.93 20.61
CA GLY A 453 -11.42 4.61 20.45
C GLY A 453 -10.99 3.35 21.19
N GLU A 454 -11.91 2.51 21.67
CA GLU A 454 -11.61 1.29 22.37
C GLU A 454 -11.57 0.09 21.40
N ILE A 455 -10.61 -0.81 21.60
CA ILE A 455 -10.55 -2.09 20.90
C ILE A 455 -11.29 -3.12 21.78
N GLU A 456 -12.40 -3.66 21.23
CA GLU A 456 -13.28 -4.57 21.97
C GLU A 456 -12.74 -6.00 22.07
N ASN A 457 -11.85 -6.39 21.17
CA ASN A 457 -11.33 -7.76 21.03
C ASN A 457 -9.80 -7.78 21.03
N TRP A 458 -9.17 -7.26 22.09
CA TRP A 458 -7.73 -7.30 22.25
C TRP A 458 -7.18 -8.73 22.16
N PRO A 459 -6.21 -9.02 21.28
CA PRO A 459 -5.48 -10.29 21.31
C PRO A 459 -4.61 -10.39 22.55
N GLU A 460 -4.42 -11.61 23.06
CA GLU A 460 -3.44 -11.86 24.10
C GLU A 460 -2.03 -11.54 23.62
N ASN A 461 -1.21 -10.94 24.49
CA ASN A 461 0.19 -10.60 24.21
C ASN A 461 0.42 -9.72 22.98
N PHE A 462 -0.46 -8.76 22.70
CA PHE A 462 -0.42 -7.91 21.51
C PHE A 462 0.95 -7.20 21.30
N PHE A 463 1.48 -6.55 22.35
CA PHE A 463 2.81 -5.92 22.36
C PHE A 463 3.82 -6.64 23.26
N GLY A 464 3.55 -7.88 23.65
CA GLY A 464 4.31 -8.61 24.65
C GLY A 464 3.68 -8.52 26.05
N ASP A 465 4.26 -9.23 26.99
CA ASP A 465 3.74 -9.27 28.38
C ASP A 465 4.54 -8.33 29.28
N GLU A 466 4.43 -7.00 29.03
CA GLU A 466 5.08 -5.99 29.91
C GLU A 466 4.63 -6.10 31.36
N MET A 467 3.37 -6.49 31.59
CA MET A 467 2.83 -6.67 32.94
C MET A 467 3.46 -7.86 33.64
N ALA A 468 3.73 -8.97 32.93
CA ALA A 468 4.47 -10.09 33.47
C ALA A 468 5.92 -9.72 33.83
N ASP A 469 6.58 -8.92 32.98
CA ASP A 469 7.93 -8.43 33.26
C ASP A 469 7.95 -7.48 34.47
N ILE A 470 6.99 -6.57 34.59
CA ILE A 470 6.84 -5.67 35.76
C ILE A 470 6.55 -6.48 37.02
N ALA A 471 5.61 -7.43 36.95
CA ALA A 471 5.27 -8.31 38.07
C ALA A 471 6.46 -9.20 38.44
N GLY A 472 7.13 -9.81 37.47
CA GLY A 472 8.33 -10.63 37.66
C GLY A 472 9.47 -9.83 38.32
N ARG A 473 9.72 -8.62 37.84
CA ARG A 473 10.71 -7.69 38.46
C ARG A 473 10.34 -7.36 39.90
N THR A 474 9.08 -7.06 40.14
CA THR A 474 8.59 -6.70 41.51
C THR A 474 8.72 -7.86 42.42
N LEU A 475 8.31 -9.09 42.06
CA LEU A 475 8.46 -10.29 42.83
C LEU A 475 9.92 -10.63 43.10
N ALA A 476 10.79 -10.55 42.11
CA ALA A 476 12.22 -10.74 42.25
C ALA A 476 12.85 -9.71 43.21
N ALA A 477 12.44 -8.45 43.14
CA ALA A 477 12.90 -7.42 44.08
C ALA A 477 12.44 -7.70 45.52
N ILE A 478 11.20 -8.13 45.73
CA ILE A 478 10.68 -8.52 47.06
C ILE A 478 11.45 -9.71 47.62
N GLN A 479 11.66 -10.77 46.83
CA GLN A 479 12.43 -11.94 47.26
C GLN A 479 13.86 -11.58 47.63
N ARG A 480 14.49 -10.70 46.90
CA ARG A 480 15.86 -10.24 47.15
C ARG A 480 15.95 -9.40 48.44
N LYS A 481 14.97 -8.54 48.69
CA LYS A 481 14.87 -7.77 49.95
C LYS A 481 14.66 -8.69 51.16
N LYS A 482 13.79 -9.72 51.06
CA LYS A 482 13.59 -10.72 52.13
C LYS A 482 14.89 -11.48 52.45
N ARG A 483 15.60 -11.97 51.42
CA ARG A 483 16.89 -12.66 51.63
C ARG A 483 17.96 -11.77 52.29
N ALA A 484 17.99 -10.49 51.94
CA ALA A 484 18.91 -9.54 52.53
C ALA A 484 18.56 -9.27 54.00
N ALA A 485 17.27 -9.16 54.38
CA ALA A 485 16.80 -9.01 55.75
C ALA A 485 17.14 -10.26 56.60
N ASP A 486 16.84 -11.46 56.07
CA ASP A 486 17.16 -12.74 56.76
C ASP A 486 18.68 -12.93 56.95
N SER A 487 19.53 -12.41 56.09
CA SER A 487 20.99 -12.45 56.23
C SER A 487 21.50 -11.47 57.29
N THR A 488 20.85 -10.31 57.47
CA THR A 488 21.20 -9.31 58.48
C THR A 488 20.83 -9.78 59.87
N GLU A 489 19.63 -10.39 60.04
CA GLU A 489 19.20 -10.97 61.31
C GLU A 489 20.07 -12.16 61.77
N ARG A 490 20.61 -12.94 60.85
CA ARG A 490 21.56 -14.03 61.19
C ARG A 490 22.94 -13.53 61.60
N HIS A 491 23.36 -12.32 61.17
CA HIS A 491 24.62 -11.73 61.63
C HIS A 491 24.49 -11.02 62.98
N GLU A 492 23.28 -10.50 63.32
CA GLU A 492 23.04 -9.86 64.62
C GLU A 492 22.72 -10.86 65.75
N SER A 493 22.32 -12.10 65.41
CA SER A 493 22.02 -13.14 66.40
C SER A 493 23.19 -14.14 66.68
N GLY A 494 24.37 -13.88 66.10
CA GLY A 494 25.55 -14.73 66.19
C GLY A 494 26.72 -14.20 66.98
N ASP A 495 26.53 -13.06 67.76
CA ASP A 495 27.52 -12.55 68.76
C ASP A 495 27.13 -12.87 70.20
#